data_c6ef0425d6487f902250c1c504ec9373
#
_entry.id   c6ef0425d6487f902250c1c504ec9373
#
_cell.length_a   1.000
_cell.length_b   1.000
_cell.length_c   1.000
_cell.angle_alpha   90.00
_cell.angle_beta   90.00
_cell.angle_gamma   90.00
#
_symmetry.space_group_name_H-M   'P 1'
#
loop_
_entity.id
_entity.type
_entity.pdbx_description
1 polymer ?
#
loop_
_entity_poly.entity_id
_entity_poly.type
_entity_poly.pdbx_seq_one_letter_code
_entity_poly.pdbx_strand_id
1 'polypeptide(L)'
;MGAGGYGGWCGDMMLRMGELILIRHGETEWSRSGRHTGRTDVALTETGRAAAARLAPALAARRVVATFSSPASRALESARLAGLPDPVLDPNLQEWDYGGYEGLTSAEVGRRKMGWYLWRDGVIPGDADHPGETAAEVGARADAVLSRTEPLLDSGDVALVAHGHLLRVLTARWLGLKPEAGRFFRLDTGTLSLLGFEHDENVISTWNMPPGGLAGTV
;
A
#
# COMPACT_ATOMS: atom_id res chain seq x y z
N MET A 1 -9.63 -19.17 -57.35
CA MET A 1 -8.32 -19.22 -56.70
C MET A 1 -8.02 -17.83 -56.15
N GLY A 2 -8.00 -17.65 -54.86
CA GLY A 2 -7.71 -16.38 -54.21
C GLY A 2 -7.54 -16.67 -52.70
N ALA A 3 -6.31 -16.97 -52.36
CA ALA A 3 -5.92 -17.21 -50.95
C ALA A 3 -5.92 -15.86 -50.20
N GLY A 4 -6.87 -15.65 -49.31
CA GLY A 4 -6.85 -14.54 -48.37
C GLY A 4 -5.93 -14.87 -47.21
N GLY A 5 -4.76 -14.18 -47.18
CA GLY A 5 -3.82 -14.29 -46.10
C GLY A 5 -4.38 -13.72 -44.79
N TYR A 6 -4.49 -14.55 -43.80
CA TYR A 6 -4.67 -14.10 -42.40
C TYR A 6 -3.36 -13.47 -41.95
N GLY A 7 -3.28 -12.15 -42.01
CA GLY A 7 -2.18 -11.37 -41.43
C GLY A 7 -2.17 -11.56 -39.93
N GLY A 8 -1.10 -12.17 -39.43
CA GLY A 8 -0.91 -12.44 -38.02
C GLY A 8 -0.83 -11.13 -37.21
N TRP A 9 -1.70 -11.02 -36.24
CA TRP A 9 -1.53 -10.12 -35.10
C TRP A 9 -0.51 -10.78 -34.15
N CYS A 10 0.76 -10.61 -34.48
CA CYS A 10 1.84 -10.90 -33.55
C CYS A 10 2.24 -9.55 -32.93
N GLY A 11 1.34 -8.96 -32.15
CA GLY A 11 1.70 -7.95 -31.17
C GLY A 11 2.46 -8.68 -30.06
N ASP A 12 3.70 -8.30 -29.88
CA ASP A 12 4.56 -8.74 -28.79
C ASP A 12 3.85 -8.40 -27.47
N MET A 13 3.06 -9.35 -26.94
CA MET A 13 2.43 -9.24 -25.65
C MET A 13 3.53 -9.49 -24.64
N MET A 14 4.28 -8.42 -24.30
CA MET A 14 5.21 -8.46 -23.17
C MET A 14 4.40 -8.89 -21.95
N LEU A 15 4.56 -10.15 -21.57
CA LEU A 15 4.05 -10.66 -20.30
C LEU A 15 4.69 -9.82 -19.20
N ARG A 16 3.93 -8.96 -18.57
CA ARG A 16 4.35 -8.26 -17.35
C ARG A 16 4.71 -9.33 -16.33
N MET A 17 5.97 -9.40 -15.94
CA MET A 17 6.52 -10.51 -15.16
C MET A 17 6.57 -10.20 -13.67
N GLY A 18 6.45 -8.92 -13.29
CA GLY A 18 6.55 -8.46 -11.91
C GLY A 18 5.21 -8.15 -11.27
N GLU A 19 5.20 -8.13 -9.94
CA GLU A 19 4.07 -7.73 -9.11
C GLU A 19 4.42 -6.51 -8.25
N LEU A 20 3.43 -5.70 -7.91
CA LEU A 20 3.55 -4.71 -6.84
C LEU A 20 3.47 -5.42 -5.50
N ILE A 21 4.53 -5.34 -4.73
CA ILE A 21 4.60 -5.86 -3.36
C ILE A 21 4.23 -4.72 -2.43
N LEU A 22 3.08 -4.80 -1.79
CA LEU A 22 2.63 -3.83 -0.82
C LEU A 22 2.98 -4.31 0.58
N ILE A 23 3.69 -3.49 1.36
CA ILE A 23 4.04 -3.77 2.75
C ILE A 23 3.48 -2.65 3.62
N ARG A 24 2.52 -2.97 4.49
CA ARG A 24 2.14 -2.06 5.55
C ARG A 24 3.21 -2.12 6.64
N HIS A 25 3.70 -0.96 7.10
CA HIS A 25 4.66 -0.88 8.20
C HIS A 25 4.24 -1.74 9.41
N GLY A 26 5.21 -2.15 10.21
CA GLY A 26 5.00 -2.90 11.44
C GLY A 26 4.16 -2.15 12.48
N GLU A 27 3.78 -2.82 13.56
CA GLU A 27 3.00 -2.22 14.65
C GLU A 27 3.73 -1.00 15.26
N THR A 28 2.94 0.04 15.58
CA THR A 28 3.33 1.19 16.41
C THR A 28 2.38 1.28 17.61
N GLU A 29 2.73 2.07 18.65
CA GLU A 29 1.82 2.29 19.79
C GLU A 29 0.46 2.83 19.35
N TRP A 30 0.44 3.72 18.35
CA TRP A 30 -0.79 4.29 17.87
C TRP A 30 -1.62 3.30 17.05
N SER A 31 -0.99 2.48 16.19
CA SER A 31 -1.71 1.45 15.45
C SER A 31 -2.29 0.38 16.40
N ARG A 32 -1.56 0.03 17.47
CA ARG A 32 -2.02 -0.91 18.51
C ARG A 32 -3.21 -0.37 19.29
N SER A 33 -3.21 0.93 19.60
CA SER A 33 -4.32 1.59 20.30
C SER A 33 -5.47 2.03 19.37
N GLY A 34 -5.35 1.83 18.04
CA GLY A 34 -6.37 2.20 17.06
C GLY A 34 -6.46 3.71 16.79
N ARG A 35 -5.38 4.47 17.09
CA ARG A 35 -5.30 5.91 16.79
C ARG A 35 -4.97 6.14 15.33
N HIS A 36 -5.62 7.13 14.72
CA HIS A 36 -5.27 7.60 13.39
C HIS A 36 -3.88 8.23 13.41
N THR A 37 -2.98 7.70 12.59
CA THR A 37 -1.58 8.11 12.50
C THR A 37 -1.29 8.52 11.06
N GLY A 38 -1.50 9.77 10.73
CA GLY A 38 -1.21 10.35 9.43
C GLY A 38 0.23 10.81 9.34
N ARG A 39 0.45 12.10 9.55
CA ARG A 39 1.77 12.75 9.44
C ARG A 39 2.62 12.65 10.70
N THR A 40 2.01 12.41 11.86
CA THR A 40 2.77 12.21 13.10
C THR A 40 3.71 11.02 12.96
N ASP A 41 4.99 11.23 13.28
CA ASP A 41 5.98 10.17 13.17
C ASP A 41 6.07 9.38 14.49
N VAL A 42 5.53 8.16 14.48
CA VAL A 42 5.50 7.23 15.60
C VAL A 42 6.34 6.01 15.26
N ALA A 43 7.32 5.69 16.11
CA ALA A 43 8.25 4.59 15.92
C ALA A 43 7.56 3.21 16.02
N LEU A 44 8.19 2.20 15.44
CA LEU A 44 7.78 0.80 15.59
C LEU A 44 7.90 0.32 17.04
N THR A 45 6.98 -0.56 17.45
CA THR A 45 7.15 -1.37 18.66
C THR A 45 8.13 -2.52 18.39
N GLU A 46 8.60 -3.21 19.45
CA GLU A 46 9.39 -4.44 19.28
C GLU A 46 8.63 -5.51 18.47
N THR A 47 7.33 -5.65 18.73
CA THR A 47 6.45 -6.53 17.94
C THR A 47 6.44 -6.14 16.47
N GLY A 48 6.33 -4.83 16.19
CA GLY A 48 6.36 -4.30 14.82
C GLY A 48 7.67 -4.56 14.12
N ARG A 49 8.82 -4.37 14.81
CA ARG A 49 10.15 -4.69 14.28
C ARG A 49 10.29 -6.18 13.97
N ALA A 50 9.89 -7.03 14.91
CA ALA A 50 9.93 -8.48 14.71
C ALA A 50 9.05 -8.95 13.55
N ALA A 51 7.85 -8.35 13.39
CA ALA A 51 6.97 -8.65 12.26
C ALA A 51 7.60 -8.26 10.92
N ALA A 52 8.16 -7.05 10.82
CA ALA A 52 8.83 -6.58 9.61
C ALA A 52 10.03 -7.47 9.23
N ALA A 53 10.88 -7.84 10.21
CA ALA A 53 12.03 -8.71 9.96
C ALA A 53 11.63 -10.11 9.44
N ARG A 54 10.48 -10.64 9.86
CA ARG A 54 9.98 -11.94 9.37
C ARG A 54 9.51 -11.92 7.92
N LEU A 55 9.38 -10.76 7.27
CA LEU A 55 9.09 -10.67 5.83
C LEU A 55 10.34 -10.94 4.97
N ALA A 56 11.54 -10.77 5.50
CA ALA A 56 12.78 -10.83 4.75
C ALA A 56 12.98 -12.15 3.96
N PRO A 57 12.70 -13.36 4.47
CA PRO A 57 12.86 -14.58 3.71
C PRO A 57 11.96 -14.64 2.46
N ALA A 58 10.72 -14.15 2.57
CA ALA A 58 9.79 -14.11 1.45
C ALA A 58 10.23 -13.14 0.37
N LEU A 59 10.78 -12.00 0.76
CA LEU A 59 11.29 -10.97 -0.17
C LEU A 59 12.60 -11.38 -0.81
N ALA A 60 13.49 -12.08 -0.09
CA ALA A 60 14.74 -12.60 -0.63
C ALA A 60 14.55 -13.61 -1.77
N ALA A 61 13.41 -14.29 -1.82
CA ALA A 61 13.06 -15.22 -2.91
C ALA A 61 12.54 -14.52 -4.17
N ARG A 62 12.38 -13.20 -4.15
CA ARG A 62 11.78 -12.42 -5.22
C ARG A 62 12.81 -11.52 -5.92
N ARG A 63 12.55 -11.22 -7.19
CA ARG A 63 13.37 -10.27 -7.98
C ARG A 63 12.82 -8.86 -7.81
N VAL A 64 13.09 -8.23 -6.66
CA VAL A 64 12.72 -6.83 -6.41
C VAL A 64 13.69 -5.91 -7.15
N VAL A 65 13.21 -5.19 -8.15
CA VAL A 65 14.01 -4.28 -9.00
C VAL A 65 13.99 -2.84 -8.50
N ALA A 66 12.98 -2.46 -7.72
CA ALA A 66 12.89 -1.14 -7.10
C ALA A 66 12.10 -1.22 -5.79
N THR A 67 12.48 -0.37 -4.85
CA THR A 67 11.76 -0.19 -3.57
C THR A 67 11.46 1.28 -3.36
N PHE A 68 10.21 1.59 -3.06
CA PHE A 68 9.76 2.91 -2.66
C PHE A 68 9.19 2.86 -1.24
N SER A 69 9.43 3.89 -0.45
CA SER A 69 8.90 3.97 0.91
C SER A 69 8.33 5.34 1.21
N SER A 70 7.27 5.35 2.02
CA SER A 70 6.89 6.56 2.75
C SER A 70 8.10 7.11 3.52
N PRO A 71 8.25 8.44 3.62
CA PRO A 71 9.32 9.05 4.42
C PRO A 71 9.16 8.86 5.94
N ALA A 72 8.01 8.38 6.43
CA ALA A 72 7.79 8.12 7.85
C ALA A 72 8.74 7.06 8.38
N SER A 73 9.34 7.29 9.58
CA SER A 73 10.36 6.43 10.19
C SER A 73 9.90 4.97 10.30
N ARG A 74 8.63 4.74 10.67
CA ARG A 74 8.01 3.41 10.77
C ARG A 74 7.99 2.63 9.46
N ALA A 75 7.82 3.30 8.32
CA ALA A 75 7.85 2.67 7.01
C ALA A 75 9.28 2.36 6.57
N LEU A 76 10.20 3.31 6.74
CA LEU A 76 11.62 3.14 6.43
C LEU A 76 12.26 2.03 7.25
N GLU A 77 12.01 2.00 8.56
CA GLU A 77 12.53 0.96 9.44
C GLU A 77 11.96 -0.40 9.04
N SER A 78 10.66 -0.48 8.69
CA SER A 78 10.04 -1.71 8.19
C SER A 78 10.68 -2.20 6.90
N ALA A 79 10.96 -1.31 5.94
CA ALA A 79 11.64 -1.66 4.70
C ALA A 79 13.01 -2.29 4.95
N ARG A 80 13.84 -1.65 5.78
CA ARG A 80 15.19 -2.14 6.13
C ARG A 80 15.14 -3.49 6.81
N LEU A 81 14.26 -3.66 7.80
CA LEU A 81 14.10 -4.92 8.53
C LEU A 81 13.60 -6.06 7.64
N ALA A 82 12.76 -5.72 6.66
CA ALA A 82 12.27 -6.67 5.64
C ALA A 82 13.34 -7.02 4.57
N GLY A 83 14.56 -6.53 4.69
CA GLY A 83 15.64 -6.82 3.74
C GLY A 83 15.54 -6.01 2.43
N LEU A 84 14.84 -4.90 2.42
CA LEU A 84 14.73 -3.95 1.30
C LEU A 84 15.60 -2.72 1.60
N PRO A 85 16.89 -2.74 1.24
CA PRO A 85 17.81 -1.64 1.53
C PRO A 85 17.53 -0.44 0.62
N ASP A 86 17.90 0.74 1.09
CA ASP A 86 17.96 1.99 0.33
C ASP A 86 16.69 2.33 -0.48
N PRO A 87 15.49 2.31 0.15
CA PRO A 87 14.27 2.64 -0.56
C PRO A 87 14.27 4.09 -1.04
N VAL A 88 13.77 4.32 -2.25
CA VAL A 88 13.49 5.67 -2.74
C VAL A 88 12.35 6.28 -1.93
N LEU A 89 12.58 7.44 -1.32
CA LEU A 89 11.54 8.13 -0.56
C LEU A 89 10.50 8.74 -1.50
N ASP A 90 9.25 8.43 -1.27
CA ASP A 90 8.13 8.98 -2.02
C ASP A 90 7.10 9.61 -1.09
N PRO A 91 6.96 10.95 -1.08
CA PRO A 91 5.95 11.64 -0.28
C PRO A 91 4.50 11.20 -0.60
N ASN A 92 4.24 10.71 -1.82
CA ASN A 92 2.92 10.21 -2.19
C ASN A 92 2.56 8.90 -1.47
N LEU A 93 3.53 8.21 -0.84
CA LEU A 93 3.33 7.04 0.00
C LEU A 93 3.03 7.38 1.47
N GLN A 94 2.96 8.65 1.86
CA GLN A 94 2.52 9.04 3.20
C GLN A 94 1.09 8.57 3.46
N GLU A 95 0.78 8.32 4.73
CA GLU A 95 -0.58 7.94 5.13
C GLU A 95 -1.58 9.07 4.83
N TRP A 96 -2.85 8.74 4.82
CA TRP A 96 -3.95 9.71 4.77
C TRP A 96 -3.75 10.74 5.88
N ASP A 97 -3.77 12.02 5.54
CA ASP A 97 -3.74 13.09 6.52
C ASP A 97 -5.12 13.19 7.18
N TYR A 98 -5.17 12.84 8.45
CA TYR A 98 -6.45 12.79 9.17
C TYR A 98 -6.91 14.16 9.70
N GLY A 99 -6.16 15.24 9.45
CA GLY A 99 -6.54 16.58 9.87
C GLY A 99 -6.81 16.66 11.36
N GLY A 100 -7.92 17.27 11.73
CA GLY A 100 -8.32 17.42 13.14
C GLY A 100 -8.68 16.10 13.87
N TYR A 101 -8.56 14.95 13.20
CA TYR A 101 -8.72 13.62 13.81
C TYR A 101 -7.38 12.91 14.04
N GLU A 102 -6.26 13.55 13.74
CA GLU A 102 -4.93 13.00 14.04
C GLU A 102 -4.81 12.63 15.51
N GLY A 103 -4.26 11.44 15.80
CA GLY A 103 -4.10 10.90 17.15
C GLY A 103 -5.37 10.45 17.86
N LEU A 104 -6.55 10.59 17.26
CA LEU A 104 -7.81 10.10 17.82
C LEU A 104 -8.12 8.68 17.30
N THR A 105 -8.81 7.90 18.13
CA THR A 105 -9.43 6.64 17.71
C THR A 105 -10.76 6.89 17.00
N SER A 106 -11.21 5.95 16.17
CA SER A 106 -12.55 6.03 15.56
C SER A 106 -13.67 6.15 16.60
N ALA A 107 -13.51 5.55 17.79
CA ALA A 107 -14.46 5.67 18.89
C ALA A 107 -14.49 7.09 19.48
N GLU A 108 -13.33 7.75 19.61
CA GLU A 108 -13.24 9.14 20.06
C GLU A 108 -13.86 10.11 19.06
N VAL A 109 -13.62 9.90 17.76
CA VAL A 109 -14.29 10.69 16.71
C VAL A 109 -15.79 10.43 16.71
N GLY A 110 -16.22 9.18 16.85
CA GLY A 110 -17.63 8.80 16.90
C GLY A 110 -18.40 9.42 18.07
N ARG A 111 -17.73 9.74 19.20
CA ARG A 111 -18.33 10.52 20.29
C ARG A 111 -18.59 11.99 19.94
N ARG A 112 -17.76 12.55 19.04
CA ARG A 112 -17.92 13.94 18.54
C ARG A 112 -18.93 14.03 17.39
N LYS A 113 -18.94 12.99 16.52
CA LYS A 113 -19.84 12.88 15.36
C LYS A 113 -20.40 11.45 15.32
N MET A 114 -21.60 11.27 15.84
CA MET A 114 -22.27 9.96 15.90
C MET A 114 -22.35 9.28 14.52
N GLY A 115 -21.94 8.01 14.45
CA GLY A 115 -21.94 7.23 13.22
C GLY A 115 -20.85 7.64 12.21
N TRP A 116 -19.85 8.40 12.62
CA TRP A 116 -18.75 8.78 11.75
C TRP A 116 -18.01 7.54 11.19
N TYR A 117 -17.68 7.63 9.92
CA TYR A 117 -16.92 6.62 9.20
C TYR A 117 -16.02 7.29 8.16
N LEU A 118 -14.70 7.15 8.28
CA LEU A 118 -13.70 7.85 7.47
C LEU A 118 -14.03 7.85 5.97
N TRP A 119 -14.35 6.70 5.42
CA TRP A 119 -14.56 6.49 3.98
C TRP A 119 -15.83 7.18 3.42
N ARG A 120 -16.74 7.57 4.26
CA ARG A 120 -17.99 8.26 3.90
C ARG A 120 -17.96 9.73 4.30
N ASP A 121 -17.44 10.00 5.49
CA ASP A 121 -17.58 11.31 6.13
C ASP A 121 -16.31 12.16 6.03
N GLY A 122 -15.18 11.53 5.64
CA GLY A 122 -13.88 12.18 5.55
C GLY A 122 -13.36 12.68 6.90
N VAL A 123 -12.49 13.66 6.82
CA VAL A 123 -11.84 14.31 7.96
C VAL A 123 -12.26 15.78 8.05
N ILE A 124 -12.01 16.42 9.19
CA ILE A 124 -12.09 17.86 9.34
C ILE A 124 -10.70 18.47 9.22
N PRO A 125 -10.57 19.73 8.78
CA PRO A 125 -9.30 20.43 8.81
C PRO A 125 -8.70 20.44 10.22
N GLY A 126 -7.40 20.23 10.29
CA GLY A 126 -6.60 20.38 11.51
C GLY A 126 -5.80 21.67 11.50
N ASP A 127 -4.55 21.60 11.94
CA ASP A 127 -3.58 22.69 11.92
C ASP A 127 -2.78 22.73 10.60
N ALA A 128 -1.74 23.56 10.55
CA ALA A 128 -0.88 23.69 9.37
C ALA A 128 -0.07 22.41 9.06
N ASP A 129 0.24 21.63 10.08
CA ASP A 129 0.98 20.36 9.93
C ASP A 129 0.05 19.19 9.55
N HIS A 130 -1.25 19.33 9.86
CA HIS A 130 -2.29 18.34 9.62
C HIS A 130 -3.51 18.99 8.95
N PRO A 131 -3.38 19.48 7.71
CA PRO A 131 -4.49 20.15 7.03
C PRO A 131 -5.70 19.23 6.76
N GLY A 132 -5.46 17.94 6.67
CA GLY A 132 -6.47 16.95 6.30
C GLY A 132 -6.56 16.74 4.79
N GLU A 133 -6.86 15.51 4.38
CA GLU A 133 -7.04 15.12 2.97
C GLU A 133 -8.42 14.51 2.75
N THR A 134 -8.96 14.72 1.55
CA THR A 134 -10.12 13.98 1.04
C THR A 134 -9.69 12.63 0.47
N ALA A 135 -10.63 11.70 0.31
CA ALA A 135 -10.37 10.42 -0.37
C ALA A 135 -9.86 10.61 -1.80
N ALA A 136 -10.35 11.65 -2.50
CA ALA A 136 -9.93 11.98 -3.86
C ALA A 136 -8.45 12.42 -3.92
N GLU A 137 -7.99 13.24 -2.96
CA GLU A 137 -6.58 13.66 -2.90
C GLU A 137 -5.65 12.49 -2.59
N VAL A 138 -6.03 11.61 -1.66
CA VAL A 138 -5.28 10.36 -1.40
C VAL A 138 -5.29 9.47 -2.65
N GLY A 139 -6.42 9.39 -3.37
CA GLY A 139 -6.53 8.69 -4.65
C GLY A 139 -5.58 9.23 -5.70
N ALA A 140 -5.48 10.56 -5.84
CA ALA A 140 -4.55 11.20 -6.79
C ALA A 140 -3.07 10.89 -6.47
N ARG A 141 -2.70 10.85 -5.18
CA ARG A 141 -1.36 10.43 -4.76
C ARG A 141 -1.10 8.94 -5.09
N ALA A 142 -2.08 8.09 -4.88
CA ALA A 142 -2.00 6.68 -5.23
C ALA A 142 -1.82 6.49 -6.75
N ASP A 143 -2.58 7.22 -7.57
CA ASP A 143 -2.44 7.19 -9.04
C ASP A 143 -1.05 7.65 -9.49
N ALA A 144 -0.47 8.67 -8.86
CA ALA A 144 0.89 9.13 -9.15
C ALA A 144 1.95 8.06 -8.81
N VAL A 145 1.76 7.31 -7.72
CA VAL A 145 2.63 6.16 -7.38
C VAL A 145 2.50 5.07 -8.44
N LEU A 146 1.27 4.65 -8.78
CA LEU A 146 1.00 3.60 -9.77
C LEU A 146 1.61 3.95 -11.13
N SER A 147 1.37 5.17 -11.64
CA SER A 147 1.91 5.61 -12.93
C SER A 147 3.44 5.55 -13.01
N ARG A 148 4.14 5.73 -11.89
CA ARG A 148 5.60 5.66 -11.83
C ARG A 148 6.12 4.24 -11.68
N THR A 149 5.41 3.39 -10.97
CA THR A 149 5.88 2.06 -10.60
C THR A 149 5.45 0.97 -11.58
N GLU A 150 4.32 1.12 -12.23
CA GLU A 150 3.78 0.14 -13.18
C GLU A 150 4.74 -0.17 -14.36
N PRO A 151 5.41 0.79 -14.99
CA PRO A 151 6.37 0.49 -16.06
C PRO A 151 7.59 -0.33 -15.58
N LEU A 152 7.92 -0.31 -14.30
CA LEU A 152 9.04 -1.06 -13.75
C LEU A 152 8.74 -2.56 -13.63
N LEU A 153 7.45 -2.94 -13.62
CA LEU A 153 7.00 -4.34 -13.51
C LEU A 153 7.39 -5.19 -14.71
N ASP A 154 7.73 -4.59 -15.84
CA ASP A 154 8.28 -5.30 -16.99
C ASP A 154 9.67 -5.91 -16.68
N SER A 155 10.36 -5.36 -15.67
CA SER A 155 11.72 -5.76 -15.28
C SER A 155 11.76 -6.64 -14.02
N GLY A 156 10.68 -6.73 -13.27
CA GLY A 156 10.58 -7.50 -12.02
C GLY A 156 9.66 -6.86 -11.01
N ASP A 157 9.68 -7.32 -9.77
CA ASP A 157 8.80 -6.84 -8.71
C ASP A 157 9.18 -5.45 -8.20
N VAL A 158 8.19 -4.67 -7.81
CA VAL A 158 8.38 -3.36 -7.18
C VAL A 158 7.77 -3.37 -5.78
N ALA A 159 8.57 -3.04 -4.77
CA ALA A 159 8.11 -2.98 -3.39
C ALA A 159 7.68 -1.56 -2.98
N LEU A 160 6.51 -1.45 -2.38
CA LEU A 160 5.95 -0.23 -1.81
C LEU A 160 5.75 -0.42 -0.31
N VAL A 161 6.49 0.33 0.52
CA VAL A 161 6.39 0.25 1.98
C VAL A 161 5.69 1.50 2.50
N ALA A 162 4.49 1.32 3.02
CA ALA A 162 3.61 2.44 3.35
C ALA A 162 2.62 2.09 4.48
N HIS A 163 1.41 2.60 4.40
CA HIS A 163 0.45 2.70 5.49
C HIS A 163 -0.91 2.08 5.16
N GLY A 164 -1.73 1.96 6.19
CA GLY A 164 -2.99 1.24 6.13
C GLY A 164 -3.98 1.80 5.12
N HIS A 165 -4.38 3.06 5.25
CA HIS A 165 -5.42 3.63 4.38
C HIS A 165 -4.87 3.95 2.99
N LEU A 166 -3.64 4.47 2.87
CA LEU A 166 -3.04 4.72 1.57
C LEU A 166 -2.97 3.44 0.73
N LEU A 167 -2.42 2.34 1.25
CA LEU A 167 -2.29 1.10 0.48
C LEU A 167 -3.65 0.50 0.09
N ARG A 168 -4.67 0.67 0.92
CA ARG A 168 -6.05 0.26 0.61
C ARG A 168 -6.65 1.12 -0.52
N VAL A 169 -6.39 2.43 -0.52
CA VAL A 169 -6.78 3.33 -1.62
C VAL A 169 -6.01 2.98 -2.89
N LEU A 170 -4.70 2.76 -2.80
CA LEU A 170 -3.85 2.38 -3.92
C LEU A 170 -4.35 1.06 -4.56
N THR A 171 -4.73 0.07 -3.75
CA THR A 171 -5.32 -1.18 -4.24
C THR A 171 -6.66 -0.95 -4.95
N ALA A 172 -7.51 -0.08 -4.41
CA ALA A 172 -8.74 0.30 -5.10
C ALA A 172 -8.44 0.93 -6.47
N ARG A 173 -7.47 1.85 -6.52
CA ARG A 173 -7.05 2.51 -7.78
C ARG A 173 -6.43 1.54 -8.77
N TRP A 174 -5.61 0.59 -8.29
CA TRP A 174 -5.07 -0.49 -9.10
C TRP A 174 -6.17 -1.28 -9.84
N LEU A 175 -7.27 -1.56 -9.15
CA LEU A 175 -8.43 -2.27 -9.70
C LEU A 175 -9.40 -1.37 -10.50
N GLY A 176 -9.04 -0.11 -10.80
CA GLY A 176 -9.91 0.83 -11.50
C GLY A 176 -11.11 1.32 -10.69
N LEU A 177 -11.12 1.09 -9.37
CA LEU A 177 -12.21 1.46 -8.48
C LEU A 177 -12.02 2.88 -7.92
N LYS A 178 -13.10 3.46 -7.38
CA LYS A 178 -13.03 4.74 -6.65
C LYS A 178 -12.20 4.59 -5.36
N PRO A 179 -11.50 5.65 -4.90
CA PRO A 179 -10.69 5.61 -3.67
C PRO A 179 -11.42 5.05 -2.45
N GLU A 180 -12.72 5.38 -2.29
CA GLU A 180 -13.54 4.93 -1.16
C GLU A 180 -13.77 3.41 -1.15
N ALA A 181 -13.53 2.71 -2.26
CA ALA A 181 -13.59 1.24 -2.31
C ALA A 181 -12.47 0.60 -1.47
N GLY A 182 -11.42 1.33 -1.12
CA GLY A 182 -10.43 0.91 -0.14
C GLY A 182 -11.02 0.42 1.19
N ARG A 183 -12.25 0.84 1.53
CA ARG A 183 -12.97 0.34 2.72
C ARG A 183 -13.17 -1.17 2.75
N PHE A 184 -13.18 -1.82 1.60
CA PHE A 184 -13.38 -3.27 1.51
C PHE A 184 -12.11 -4.09 1.72
N PHE A 185 -10.94 -3.47 1.67
CA PHE A 185 -9.65 -4.14 1.78
C PHE A 185 -9.08 -4.00 3.19
N ARG A 186 -9.39 -4.94 4.10
CA ARG A 186 -8.74 -4.94 5.42
C ARG A 186 -7.24 -5.19 5.25
N LEU A 187 -6.41 -4.40 5.96
CA LEU A 187 -4.96 -4.51 5.89
C LEU A 187 -4.37 -4.33 7.29
N ASP A 188 -3.73 -5.36 7.81
CA ASP A 188 -3.12 -5.37 9.14
C ASP A 188 -1.65 -4.89 9.08
N THR A 189 -1.08 -4.46 10.21
CA THR A 189 0.32 -4.02 10.28
C THR A 189 1.30 -5.16 10.08
N GLY A 190 2.42 -4.90 9.41
CA GLY A 190 3.47 -5.91 9.17
C GLY A 190 3.06 -7.03 8.22
N THR A 191 2.06 -6.81 7.38
CA THR A 191 1.60 -7.76 6.36
C THR A 191 2.11 -7.39 4.98
N LEU A 192 2.11 -8.38 4.10
CA LEU A 192 2.47 -8.28 2.69
C LEU A 192 1.24 -8.58 1.83
N SER A 193 1.07 -7.82 0.73
CA SER A 193 0.08 -8.09 -0.31
C SER A 193 0.74 -8.01 -1.68
N LEU A 194 0.19 -8.70 -2.67
CA LEU A 194 0.67 -8.73 -4.04
C LEU A 194 -0.45 -8.28 -4.98
N LEU A 195 -0.14 -7.30 -5.80
CA LEU A 195 -0.98 -6.86 -6.90
C LEU A 195 -0.29 -7.25 -8.21
N GLY A 196 -0.99 -7.94 -9.07
CA GLY A 196 -0.45 -8.47 -10.30
C GLY A 196 -1.43 -8.37 -11.45
N PHE A 197 -1.22 -9.20 -12.45
CA PHE A 197 -2.02 -9.25 -13.66
C PHE A 197 -2.56 -10.67 -13.88
N GLU A 198 -3.79 -10.75 -14.33
CA GLU A 198 -4.38 -11.98 -14.87
C GLU A 198 -4.95 -11.66 -16.24
N HIS A 199 -4.41 -12.26 -17.28
CA HIS A 199 -4.63 -11.82 -18.65
C HIS A 199 -4.23 -10.34 -18.76
N ASP A 200 -5.13 -9.47 -19.21
CA ASP A 200 -4.92 -8.03 -19.35
C ASP A 200 -5.53 -7.21 -18.20
N GLU A 201 -5.97 -7.89 -17.12
CA GLU A 201 -6.66 -7.26 -16.01
C GLU A 201 -5.74 -7.11 -14.79
N ASN A 202 -5.86 -5.99 -14.11
CA ASN A 202 -5.21 -5.76 -12.82
C ASN A 202 -5.94 -6.54 -11.73
N VAL A 203 -5.21 -7.39 -10.98
CA VAL A 203 -5.78 -8.26 -9.95
C VAL A 203 -5.04 -8.14 -8.61
N ILE A 204 -5.64 -8.69 -7.57
CA ILE A 204 -4.99 -8.96 -6.29
C ILE A 204 -4.57 -10.42 -6.28
N SER A 205 -3.27 -10.71 -6.40
CA SER A 205 -2.74 -12.08 -6.34
C SER A 205 -2.71 -12.62 -4.91
N THR A 206 -2.42 -11.75 -3.93
CA THR A 206 -2.38 -12.08 -2.50
C THR A 206 -2.78 -10.86 -1.68
N TRP A 207 -3.54 -11.07 -0.60
CA TRP A 207 -3.96 -9.96 0.24
C TRP A 207 -3.74 -10.22 1.73
N ASN A 208 -3.16 -9.21 2.42
CA ASN A 208 -3.04 -9.13 3.88
C ASN A 208 -2.37 -10.36 4.51
N MET A 209 -1.32 -10.88 3.87
CA MET A 209 -0.62 -12.06 4.32
C MET A 209 0.30 -11.75 5.49
N PRO A 210 0.14 -12.41 6.64
CA PRO A 210 1.01 -12.23 7.79
C PRO A 210 2.41 -12.79 7.54
N PRO A 211 3.44 -12.30 8.25
CA PRO A 211 4.78 -12.85 8.18
C PRO A 211 4.80 -14.35 8.50
N GLY A 212 5.39 -15.15 7.62
CA GLY A 212 5.42 -16.61 7.73
C GLY A 212 4.29 -17.35 6.98
N GLY A 213 3.30 -16.65 6.45
CA GLY A 213 2.23 -17.24 5.65
C GLY A 213 2.68 -17.76 4.27
N LEU A 214 3.83 -17.31 3.77
CA LEU A 214 4.43 -17.82 2.52
C LEU A 214 5.22 -19.12 2.68
N ALA A 215 5.53 -19.55 3.90
CA ALA A 215 6.38 -20.69 4.15
C ALA A 215 5.63 -22.04 4.22
N GLY A 216 4.33 -22.08 3.95
CA GLY A 216 3.50 -23.25 4.22
C GLY A 216 2.49 -23.67 3.15
N THR A 217 2.51 -23.12 1.95
CA THR A 217 1.65 -23.59 0.84
C THR A 217 2.52 -24.22 -0.24
N VAL A 218 2.83 -25.48 -0.06
CA VAL A 218 3.23 -26.42 -1.11
C VAL A 218 2.14 -27.49 -1.18
#